data_845d1e58186f9cc493f764f88f9a3736
#
_entry.id   845d1e58186f9cc493f764f88f9a3736
#
_cell.length_a   1.000
_cell.length_b   1.000
_cell.length_c   1.000
_cell.angle_alpha   90.00
_cell.angle_beta   90.00
_cell.angle_gamma   90.00
#
_symmetry.space_group_name_H-M   'P 1'
#
loop_
_entity.id
_entity.type
_entity.pdbx_description
1 polymer ?
#
loop_
_entity_poly.entity_id
_entity_poly.type
_entity_poly.pdbx_seq_one_letter_code
_entity_poly.pdbx_strand_id
1 'polypeptide(L)'
;MKKKIEAFILMMVLGCLLCGCSIEETNGTKISDLTYTIVEEKDLPEELRTQIEEKKAADFKMTYELDDDLYIVHGYGEQATGGYSIRIKELYLTSNAIVFDTELVGPRKGETASQSPSFPYIVVRTDYREENVVFD
;
A
#
# COMPACT_ATOMS: atom_id res chain seq x y z
N MET A 1 -8.79 -52.72 17.57
CA MET A 1 -8.51 -52.24 16.22
C MET A 1 -9.32 -51.03 15.80
N LYS A 2 -10.63 -51.09 15.92
CA LYS A 2 -11.49 -49.98 15.53
C LYS A 2 -11.21 -48.69 16.30
N LYS A 3 -10.93 -48.77 17.58
CA LYS A 3 -10.64 -47.60 18.43
C LYS A 3 -9.34 -46.89 18.04
N LYS A 4 -8.37 -47.64 17.57
CA LYS A 4 -7.11 -47.03 17.12
C LYS A 4 -7.26 -46.26 15.82
N ILE A 5 -8.14 -46.73 14.95
CA ILE A 5 -8.42 -46.07 13.68
C ILE A 5 -9.18 -44.78 13.92
N GLU A 6 -10.12 -44.78 14.83
CA GLU A 6 -10.89 -43.58 15.18
C GLU A 6 -10.01 -42.51 15.80
N ALA A 7 -9.11 -42.87 16.68
CA ALA A 7 -8.16 -41.92 17.25
C ALA A 7 -7.22 -41.31 16.20
N PHE A 8 -6.85 -42.12 15.24
CA PHE A 8 -5.99 -41.68 14.16
C PHE A 8 -6.68 -40.65 13.24
N ILE A 9 -7.94 -40.90 12.91
CA ILE A 9 -8.75 -40.00 12.10
C ILE A 9 -8.95 -38.68 12.81
N LEU A 10 -9.21 -38.70 14.09
CA LEU A 10 -9.39 -37.49 14.90
C LEU A 10 -8.14 -36.63 14.92
N MET A 11 -6.98 -37.28 14.98
CA MET A 11 -5.71 -36.58 14.98
C MET A 11 -5.41 -35.92 13.64
N MET A 12 -5.84 -36.52 12.53
CA MET A 12 -5.70 -35.94 11.20
C MET A 12 -6.56 -34.68 11.03
N VAL A 13 -7.76 -34.71 11.53
CA VAL A 13 -8.68 -33.56 11.46
C VAL A 13 -8.12 -32.39 12.25
N LEU A 14 -7.55 -32.64 13.39
CA LEU A 14 -6.94 -31.59 14.21
C LEU A 14 -5.74 -30.96 13.53
N GLY A 15 -4.94 -31.74 12.82
CA GLY A 15 -3.82 -31.25 12.05
C GLY A 15 -4.22 -30.30 10.92
N CYS A 16 -5.32 -30.59 10.25
CA CYS A 16 -5.83 -29.74 9.18
C CYS A 16 -6.30 -28.38 9.70
N LEU A 17 -6.87 -28.33 10.88
CA LEU A 17 -7.31 -27.07 11.47
C LEU A 17 -6.14 -26.16 11.81
N LEU A 18 -5.04 -26.71 12.26
CA LEU A 18 -3.84 -25.94 12.56
C LEU A 18 -3.22 -25.32 11.30
N CYS A 19 -3.27 -26.04 10.18
CA CYS A 19 -2.79 -25.50 8.92
C CYS A 19 -3.63 -24.33 8.43
N GLY A 20 -4.93 -24.35 8.65
CA GLY A 20 -5.81 -23.24 8.28
C GLY A 20 -5.52 -21.96 9.02
N CYS A 21 -5.17 -22.05 10.30
CA CYS A 21 -4.88 -20.88 11.12
C CYS A 21 -3.58 -20.20 10.74
N SER A 22 -2.58 -20.96 10.29
CA SER A 22 -1.28 -20.39 9.95
C SER A 22 -1.28 -19.56 8.67
N ILE A 23 -2.28 -19.71 7.81
CA ILE A 23 -2.37 -18.98 6.54
C ILE A 23 -2.72 -17.50 6.78
N GLU A 24 -3.51 -17.19 7.78
CA GLU A 24 -3.94 -15.82 8.07
C GLU A 24 -2.84 -14.95 8.63
N GLU A 25 -1.86 -15.52 9.28
CA GLU A 25 -0.80 -14.78 9.95
C GLU A 25 0.32 -14.33 9.03
N THR A 26 0.34 -14.79 7.79
CA THR A 26 1.43 -14.49 6.87
C THR A 26 1.34 -13.12 6.24
N ASN A 27 0.22 -12.42 6.39
CA ASN A 27 -0.01 -11.13 5.74
C ASN A 27 0.91 -10.01 6.20
N GLY A 28 1.45 -10.10 7.39
CA GLY A 28 2.28 -9.04 7.96
C GLY A 28 3.78 -9.29 7.91
N THR A 29 4.22 -10.45 7.45
CA THR A 29 5.63 -10.81 7.48
C THR A 29 6.38 -10.22 6.30
N LYS A 30 7.23 -9.25 6.56
CA LYS A 30 8.08 -8.62 5.55
C LYS A 30 9.11 -9.60 5.02
N ILE A 31 9.15 -9.73 3.69
CA ILE A 31 10.17 -10.52 3.00
C ILE A 31 11.35 -9.63 2.62
N SER A 32 11.08 -8.49 2.01
CA SER A 32 12.12 -7.56 1.57
C SER A 32 11.56 -6.19 1.31
N ASP A 33 12.40 -5.18 1.44
CA ASP A 33 12.06 -3.83 0.96
C ASP A 33 12.07 -3.82 -0.56
N LEU A 34 11.22 -2.99 -1.14
CA LEU A 34 11.18 -2.79 -2.58
C LEU A 34 11.89 -1.49 -2.94
N THR A 35 12.63 -1.54 -4.03
CA THR A 35 13.24 -0.35 -4.61
C THR A 35 12.17 0.43 -5.36
N TYR A 36 12.14 1.73 -5.18
CA TYR A 36 11.16 2.59 -5.85
C TYR A 36 11.75 3.96 -6.18
N THR A 37 11.08 4.65 -7.08
CA THR A 37 11.38 6.03 -7.44
C THR A 37 10.15 6.87 -7.16
N ILE A 38 10.32 8.02 -6.51
CA ILE A 38 9.24 8.99 -6.37
C ILE A 38 9.09 9.71 -7.70
N VAL A 39 7.88 9.72 -8.25
CA VAL A 39 7.60 10.30 -9.56
C VAL A 39 7.01 11.69 -9.40
N GLU A 40 7.67 12.67 -9.99
CA GLU A 40 7.17 14.04 -9.98
C GLU A 40 6.02 14.21 -10.98
N GLU A 41 5.18 15.21 -10.76
CA GLU A 41 4.02 15.47 -11.60
C GLU A 41 4.37 15.56 -13.09
N LYS A 42 5.46 16.22 -13.42
CA LYS A 42 5.90 16.37 -14.80
C LYS A 42 6.26 15.06 -15.50
N ASP A 43 6.59 14.02 -14.72
CA ASP A 43 7.02 12.72 -15.23
C ASP A 43 5.93 11.67 -15.20
N LEU A 44 4.72 12.04 -14.77
CA LEU A 44 3.59 11.11 -14.73
C LEU A 44 3.11 10.74 -16.13
N PRO A 45 2.75 9.48 -16.36
CA PRO A 45 2.00 9.13 -17.56
C PRO A 45 0.75 9.99 -17.67
N GLU A 46 0.42 10.44 -18.86
CA GLU A 46 -0.67 11.38 -19.08
C GLU A 46 -2.01 10.83 -18.55
N GLU A 47 -2.30 9.57 -18.81
CA GLU A 47 -3.53 8.95 -18.35
C GLU A 47 -3.59 8.88 -16.83
N LEU A 48 -2.47 8.57 -16.18
CA LEU A 48 -2.40 8.55 -14.72
C LEU A 48 -2.61 9.95 -14.14
N ARG A 49 -1.99 10.96 -14.75
CA ARG A 49 -2.18 12.35 -14.34
C ARG A 49 -3.65 12.75 -14.39
N THR A 50 -4.35 12.37 -15.45
CA THR A 50 -5.77 12.68 -15.60
C THR A 50 -6.59 12.02 -14.48
N GLN A 51 -6.31 10.77 -14.17
CA GLN A 51 -7.02 10.07 -13.09
C GLN A 51 -6.76 10.70 -11.73
N ILE A 52 -5.54 11.12 -11.47
CA ILE A 52 -5.19 11.81 -10.21
C ILE A 52 -5.94 13.13 -10.11
N GLU A 53 -5.99 13.91 -11.17
CA GLU A 53 -6.71 15.19 -11.18
C GLU A 53 -8.20 15.01 -10.85
N GLU A 54 -8.79 13.93 -11.30
CA GLU A 54 -10.20 13.61 -11.03
C GLU A 54 -10.45 13.17 -9.59
N LYS A 55 -9.45 12.61 -8.92
CA LYS A 55 -9.60 11.96 -7.61
C LYS A 55 -9.05 12.78 -6.45
N LYS A 56 -8.17 13.72 -6.70
CA LYS A 56 -7.35 14.34 -5.66
C LYS A 56 -8.11 15.14 -4.60
N ALA A 57 -9.34 15.57 -4.89
CA ALA A 57 -10.15 16.32 -3.94
C ALA A 57 -10.58 15.46 -2.74
N ALA A 58 -10.60 14.16 -2.88
CA ALA A 58 -10.90 13.22 -1.80
C ALA A 58 -9.69 12.33 -1.52
N ASP A 59 -9.67 11.72 -0.35
CA ASP A 59 -8.68 10.70 -0.04
C ASP A 59 -8.84 9.55 -1.03
N PHE A 60 -7.73 9.13 -1.64
CA PHE A 60 -7.80 8.04 -2.62
C PHE A 60 -6.51 7.23 -2.64
N LYS A 61 -6.64 5.99 -3.08
CA LYS A 61 -5.56 5.03 -3.22
C LYS A 61 -5.75 4.32 -4.55
N MET A 62 -4.70 4.21 -5.34
CA MET A 62 -4.81 3.53 -6.62
C MET A 62 -3.47 2.99 -7.07
N THR A 63 -3.51 2.06 -8.00
CA THR A 63 -2.35 1.57 -8.72
C THR A 63 -2.56 1.78 -10.21
N TYR A 64 -1.47 1.84 -10.94
CA TYR A 64 -1.50 2.02 -12.39
C TYR A 64 -0.32 1.26 -12.98
N GLU A 65 -0.58 0.48 -14.01
CA GLU A 65 0.44 -0.31 -14.68
C GLU A 65 0.72 0.28 -16.06
N LEU A 66 1.99 0.43 -16.37
CA LEU A 66 2.42 0.86 -17.70
C LEU A 66 3.74 0.18 -18.01
N ASP A 67 3.78 -0.52 -19.14
CA ASP A 67 4.93 -1.32 -19.54
C ASP A 67 5.27 -2.30 -18.42
N ASP A 68 6.49 -2.31 -17.94
CA ASP A 68 6.92 -3.21 -16.86
C ASP A 68 6.97 -2.50 -15.51
N ASP A 69 6.28 -1.37 -15.38
CA ASP A 69 6.28 -0.57 -14.16
C ASP A 69 4.93 -0.58 -13.47
N LEU A 70 4.99 -0.54 -12.16
CA LEU A 70 3.84 -0.38 -11.29
C LEU A 70 3.93 0.98 -10.61
N TYR A 71 2.90 1.80 -10.78
CA TYR A 71 2.76 3.07 -10.09
C TYR A 71 1.79 2.89 -8.94
N ILE A 72 2.17 3.37 -7.77
CA ILE A 72 1.34 3.30 -6.56
C ILE A 72 1.09 4.72 -6.10
N VAL A 73 -0.18 5.07 -5.93
CA VAL A 73 -0.59 6.44 -5.63
C VAL A 73 -1.40 6.47 -4.35
N HIS A 74 -1.05 7.39 -3.47
CA HIS A 74 -1.86 7.69 -2.28
C HIS A 74 -2.08 9.18 -2.20
N GLY A 75 -3.35 9.60 -2.23
CA GLY A 75 -3.75 10.98 -2.04
C GLY A 75 -4.53 11.14 -0.75
N TYR A 76 -4.29 12.23 -0.07
CA TYR A 76 -4.89 12.50 1.25
C TYR A 76 -6.07 13.47 1.20
N GLY A 77 -6.52 13.82 -0.01
CA GLY A 77 -7.65 14.71 -0.17
C GLY A 77 -7.32 16.17 0.10
N GLU A 78 -8.36 16.99 0.07
CA GLU A 78 -8.20 18.41 0.29
C GLU A 78 -7.76 18.73 1.72
N GLN A 79 -6.72 19.55 1.83
CA GLN A 79 -6.28 20.14 3.09
C GLN A 79 -6.57 21.62 3.06
N ALA A 80 -6.88 22.21 4.21
CA ALA A 80 -7.30 23.60 4.28
C ALA A 80 -6.21 24.60 3.88
N THR A 81 -4.95 24.21 4.01
CA THR A 81 -3.80 25.08 3.73
C THR A 81 -2.74 24.35 2.93
N GLY A 82 -1.73 25.09 2.44
CA GLY A 82 -0.51 24.50 1.90
C GLY A 82 0.43 24.02 3.02
N GLY A 83 1.64 23.64 2.67
CA GLY A 83 2.67 23.21 3.61
C GLY A 83 2.60 21.75 4.01
N TYR A 84 1.68 20.97 3.46
CA TYR A 84 1.59 19.53 3.69
C TYR A 84 2.56 18.78 2.79
N SER A 85 3.13 17.72 3.32
CA SER A 85 3.95 16.79 2.56
C SER A 85 3.59 15.36 2.95
N ILE A 86 4.05 14.39 2.15
CA ILE A 86 3.81 12.99 2.42
C ILE A 86 5.16 12.30 2.59
N ARG A 87 5.30 11.59 3.70
CA ARG A 87 6.49 10.80 3.97
C ARG A 87 6.21 9.35 3.68
N ILE A 88 7.10 8.70 2.93
CA ILE A 88 7.05 7.26 2.74
C ILE A 88 7.79 6.63 3.91
N LYS A 89 7.06 5.85 4.70
CA LYS A 89 7.65 5.14 5.84
C LYS A 89 8.28 3.84 5.36
N GLU A 90 7.55 3.08 4.57
CA GLU A 90 8.02 1.81 4.03
C GLU A 90 7.31 1.47 2.73
N LEU A 91 8.02 0.74 1.88
CA LEU A 91 7.44 0.03 0.74
C LEU A 91 8.10 -1.33 0.72
N TYR A 92 7.35 -2.37 1.00
CA TYR A 92 7.93 -3.70 1.15
C TYR A 92 7.00 -4.80 0.65
N LEU A 93 7.60 -5.97 0.47
CA LEU A 93 6.94 -7.17 -0.02
C LEU A 93 6.69 -8.13 1.13
N THR A 94 5.50 -8.69 1.16
CA THR A 94 5.17 -9.85 1.99
C THR A 94 4.93 -11.06 1.08
N SER A 95 4.56 -12.19 1.65
CA SER A 95 4.29 -13.40 0.87
C SER A 95 3.13 -13.22 -0.13
N ASN A 96 2.24 -12.27 0.10
CA ASN A 96 1.03 -12.13 -0.70
C ASN A 96 0.65 -10.68 -1.02
N ALA A 97 1.46 -9.71 -0.62
CA ALA A 97 1.11 -8.30 -0.80
C ALA A 97 2.34 -7.42 -0.93
N ILE A 98 2.12 -6.26 -1.51
CA ILE A 98 3.04 -5.12 -1.45
C ILE A 98 2.42 -4.17 -0.44
N VAL A 99 3.18 -3.79 0.59
CA VAL A 99 2.69 -2.84 1.60
C VAL A 99 3.32 -1.48 1.38
N PHE A 100 2.47 -0.48 1.19
CA PHE A 100 2.89 0.90 1.01
C PHE A 100 2.42 1.72 2.20
N ASP A 101 3.37 2.09 3.05
CA ASP A 101 3.11 2.80 4.30
C ASP A 101 3.57 4.24 4.17
N THR A 102 2.63 5.17 4.28
CA THR A 102 2.89 6.60 4.17
C THR A 102 2.27 7.35 5.33
N GLU A 103 2.69 8.59 5.53
CA GLU A 103 2.02 9.48 6.47
C GLU A 103 1.98 10.89 5.93
N LEU A 104 0.89 11.59 6.24
CA LEU A 104 0.72 12.99 5.91
C LEU A 104 1.40 13.82 7.00
N VAL A 105 2.27 14.75 6.59
CA VAL A 105 2.98 15.63 7.50
C VAL A 105 2.48 17.06 7.25
N GLY A 106 1.91 17.67 8.27
CA GLY A 106 1.42 19.02 8.19
C GLY A 106 2.53 20.08 8.29
N PRO A 107 2.17 21.35 8.12
CA PRO A 107 3.13 22.45 8.28
C PRO A 107 3.74 22.44 9.68
N ARG A 108 5.02 22.81 9.75
CA ARG A 108 5.71 22.92 11.04
C ARG A 108 5.15 24.08 11.84
N LYS A 109 5.20 23.94 13.15
CA LYS A 109 4.79 25.00 14.06
C LYS A 109 5.63 26.27 13.82
N GLY A 110 4.97 27.40 13.56
CA GLY A 110 5.65 28.64 13.25
C GLY A 110 5.98 28.85 11.77
N GLU A 111 5.74 27.84 10.95
CA GLU A 111 5.94 27.91 9.51
C GLU A 111 4.76 28.64 8.85
N THR A 112 5.06 29.53 7.91
CA THR A 112 4.01 30.25 7.17
C THR A 112 3.50 29.36 6.05
N ALA A 113 2.26 28.89 6.19
CA ALA A 113 1.61 28.09 5.16
C ALA A 113 0.68 28.95 4.34
N SER A 114 0.52 28.57 3.05
CA SER A 114 -0.49 29.18 2.18
C SER A 114 -1.87 28.98 2.78
N GLN A 115 -2.73 30.01 2.68
CA GLN A 115 -4.12 29.91 3.11
C GLN A 115 -5.04 29.28 2.07
N SER A 116 -4.48 28.93 0.92
CA SER A 116 -5.22 28.23 -0.13
C SER A 116 -5.24 26.73 0.13
N PRO A 117 -6.31 26.03 -0.24
CA PRO A 117 -6.37 24.58 -0.12
C PRO A 117 -5.26 23.91 -0.92
N SER A 118 -4.82 22.73 -0.43
CA SER A 118 -3.89 21.89 -1.16
C SER A 118 -4.43 20.47 -1.26
N PHE A 119 -3.88 19.71 -2.20
CA PHE A 119 -4.34 18.36 -2.51
C PHE A 119 -3.14 17.43 -2.57
N PRO A 120 -2.54 17.11 -1.40
CA PRO A 120 -1.31 16.32 -1.39
C PRO A 120 -1.55 14.89 -1.84
N TYR A 121 -0.69 14.43 -2.73
CA TYR A 121 -0.63 13.04 -3.15
C TYR A 121 0.81 12.67 -3.44
N ILE A 122 1.10 11.38 -3.40
CA ILE A 122 2.43 10.87 -3.73
C ILE A 122 2.30 9.72 -4.72
N VAL A 123 3.24 9.66 -5.65
CA VAL A 123 3.34 8.58 -6.63
C VAL A 123 4.72 7.97 -6.54
N VAL A 124 4.76 6.66 -6.40
CA VAL A 124 6.00 5.90 -6.51
C VAL A 124 5.90 4.94 -7.68
N ARG A 125 7.04 4.66 -8.29
CA ARG A 125 7.16 3.69 -9.37
C ARG A 125 8.12 2.60 -8.93
N THR A 126 7.71 1.35 -9.10
CA THR A 126 8.52 0.17 -8.83
C THR A 126 8.31 -0.82 -9.97
N ASP A 127 9.11 -1.87 -10.01
CA ASP A 127 8.93 -2.92 -11.01
C ASP A 127 7.59 -3.59 -10.83
N TYR A 128 6.96 -3.96 -11.96
CA TYR A 128 5.68 -4.63 -11.94
C TYR A 128 5.73 -5.92 -11.13
N ARG A 129 4.72 -6.13 -10.30
CA ARG A 129 4.51 -7.35 -9.53
C ARG A 129 3.02 -7.66 -9.50
N GLU A 130 2.70 -8.95 -9.41
CA GLU A 130 1.31 -9.42 -9.39
C GLU A 130 0.63 -9.25 -8.04
N GLU A 131 1.39 -9.12 -6.97
CA GLU A 131 0.84 -9.02 -5.64
C GLU A 131 -0.04 -7.77 -5.49
N ASN A 132 -1.09 -7.88 -4.72
CA ASN A 132 -1.96 -6.74 -4.43
C ASN A 132 -1.23 -5.73 -3.55
N VAL A 133 -1.58 -4.46 -3.72
CA VAL A 133 -1.02 -3.38 -2.90
C VAL A 133 -1.96 -3.12 -1.72
N VAL A 134 -1.38 -3.13 -0.53
CA VAL A 134 -2.05 -2.78 0.72
C VAL A 134 -1.48 -1.45 1.18
N PHE A 135 -2.35 -0.49 1.43
CA PHE A 135 -1.97 0.84 1.90
C PHE A 135 -2.12 0.89 3.41
N ASP A 136 -1.07 1.32 4.08
CA ASP A 136 -1.03 1.38 5.54
C ASP A 136 -0.91 2.83 6.03
#